data_6dcd0a09c0a574591322b056e28baf2a
#
_entry.id   6dcd0a09c0a574591322b056e28baf2a
#
_cell.length_a   1.000
_cell.length_b   1.000
_cell.length_c   1.000
_cell.angle_alpha   90.00
_cell.angle_beta   90.00
_cell.angle_gamma   90.00
#
_symmetry.space_group_name_H-M   'P 1'
#
loop_
_entity.id
_entity.type
_entity.pdbx_description
1 polymer ?
#
loop_
_entity_poly.entity_id
_entity_poly.type
_entity_poly.pdbx_seq_one_letter_code
_entity_poly.pdbx_strand_id
1 'polypeptide(L)'
;MKPDDGGALILLDYDGVIVDSAQPVLDETAVFCNTHEIPFNLDLSDFDRLNPATFTMLAKICGIPESRHREYGRFLFDTLQNGTSRIPLFSGIKVMLQDLCMRHTLCVVTANHADVVRTRLTHEGLQDCIDTYFGSDRPGTKADHIREALTQYAVQPGRAWMVGDSISDIEAAHAGGVNSIAVSWGWQSGELLQ
;
A
#
# COMPACT_ATOMS: atom_id res chain seq x y z
N MET A 1 22.83 14.05 -2.26
CA MET A 1 23.56 13.00 -1.51
C MET A 1 23.06 13.11 -0.07
N LYS A 2 22.27 12.11 0.38
CA LYS A 2 21.78 12.10 1.77
C LYS A 2 22.99 11.96 2.70
N PRO A 3 22.96 12.57 3.90
CA PRO A 3 24.13 12.51 4.80
C PRO A 3 24.45 11.06 5.18
N ASP A 4 25.72 10.72 5.18
CA ASP A 4 26.27 9.39 5.56
C ASP A 4 26.05 9.05 7.05
N ASP A 5 25.51 9.97 7.82
CA ASP A 5 25.41 9.94 9.27
C ASP A 5 24.00 9.54 9.75
N GLY A 6 23.62 8.29 9.55
CA GLY A 6 22.59 7.72 10.41
C GLY A 6 21.14 7.77 9.94
N GLY A 7 20.85 8.01 8.67
CA GLY A 7 19.49 7.91 8.11
C GLY A 7 18.93 6.48 8.23
N ALA A 8 17.63 6.37 8.48
CA ALA A 8 16.90 5.10 8.48
C ALA A 8 16.46 4.74 7.06
N LEU A 9 16.15 3.46 6.84
CA LEU A 9 15.37 3.01 5.71
C LEU A 9 13.89 2.92 6.14
N ILE A 10 13.05 3.69 5.50
CA ILE A 10 11.61 3.69 5.76
C ILE A 10 10.91 3.11 4.54
N LEU A 11 10.24 2.00 4.74
CA LEU A 11 9.46 1.28 3.75
C LEU A 11 7.99 1.58 4.02
N LEU A 12 7.28 2.13 3.06
CA LEU A 12 5.91 2.60 3.20
C LEU A 12 4.99 1.75 2.34
N ASP A 13 3.89 1.24 2.89
CA ASP A 13 2.79 0.84 2.01
C ASP A 13 2.16 2.08 1.38
N TYR A 14 1.39 1.88 0.34
CA TYR A 14 0.77 2.97 -0.42
C TYR A 14 -0.69 3.15 -0.06
N ASP A 15 -1.52 2.13 -0.32
CA ASP A 15 -2.94 2.14 -0.03
C ASP A 15 -3.17 2.07 1.49
N GLY A 16 -3.99 2.96 2.04
CA GLY A 16 -4.22 3.02 3.49
C GLY A 16 -3.09 3.64 4.32
N VAL A 17 -1.92 3.91 3.74
CA VAL A 17 -0.80 4.60 4.41
C VAL A 17 -0.55 5.99 3.84
N ILE A 18 -0.32 6.07 2.53
CA ILE A 18 -0.06 7.33 1.83
C ILE A 18 -1.37 7.93 1.29
N VAL A 19 -2.23 7.09 0.71
CA VAL A 19 -3.51 7.49 0.11
C VAL A 19 -4.69 6.89 0.85
N ASP A 20 -5.76 7.67 0.99
CA ASP A 20 -7.04 7.27 1.58
C ASP A 20 -7.88 6.57 0.51
N SER A 21 -7.55 5.30 0.26
CA SER A 21 -8.14 4.49 -0.80
C SER A 21 -9.26 3.56 -0.33
N ALA A 22 -9.51 3.42 0.97
CA ALA A 22 -10.47 2.45 1.49
C ALA A 22 -11.88 2.65 0.94
N GLN A 23 -12.46 3.86 1.11
CA GLN A 23 -13.79 4.16 0.61
C GLN A 23 -13.87 4.12 -0.92
N PRO A 24 -12.95 4.75 -1.68
CA PRO A 24 -12.92 4.61 -3.15
C PRO A 24 -12.88 3.17 -3.64
N VAL A 25 -12.07 2.31 -3.01
CA VAL A 25 -11.99 0.88 -3.38
C VAL A 25 -13.32 0.17 -3.09
N LEU A 26 -13.94 0.47 -1.95
CA LEU A 26 -15.23 -0.12 -1.58
C LEU A 26 -16.33 0.29 -2.55
N ASP A 27 -16.40 1.59 -2.89
CA ASP A 27 -17.40 2.15 -3.81
C ASP A 27 -17.27 1.52 -5.21
N GLU A 28 -16.06 1.44 -5.77
CA GLU A 28 -15.81 0.82 -7.06
C GLU A 28 -16.09 -0.69 -7.03
N THR A 29 -15.82 -1.35 -5.91
CA THR A 29 -16.19 -2.77 -5.73
C THR A 29 -17.70 -2.95 -5.79
N ALA A 30 -18.48 -2.06 -5.18
CA ALA A 30 -19.93 -2.07 -5.26
C ALA A 30 -20.41 -1.88 -6.70
N VAL A 31 -19.81 -0.96 -7.46
CA VAL A 31 -20.11 -0.75 -8.89
C VAL A 31 -19.86 -2.02 -9.70
N PHE A 32 -18.70 -2.67 -9.50
CA PHE A 32 -18.40 -3.93 -10.18
C PHE A 32 -19.41 -5.03 -9.83
N CYS A 33 -19.70 -5.23 -8.55
CA CYS A 33 -20.67 -6.22 -8.10
C CYS A 33 -22.06 -5.98 -8.69
N ASN A 34 -22.54 -4.73 -8.64
CA ASN A 34 -23.84 -4.37 -9.23
C ASN A 34 -23.89 -4.63 -10.75
N THR A 35 -22.81 -4.30 -11.46
CA THR A 35 -22.73 -4.52 -12.93
C THR A 35 -22.81 -6.01 -13.29
N HIS A 36 -22.36 -6.88 -12.40
CA HIS A 36 -22.32 -8.33 -12.60
C HIS A 36 -23.40 -9.10 -11.83
N GLU A 37 -24.39 -8.39 -11.28
CA GLU A 37 -25.48 -8.97 -10.48
C GLU A 37 -25.01 -9.81 -9.28
N ILE A 38 -23.86 -9.42 -8.68
CA ILE A 38 -23.30 -10.04 -7.48
C ILE A 38 -23.83 -9.26 -6.27
N PRO A 39 -24.46 -9.92 -5.28
CA PRO A 39 -24.92 -9.27 -4.05
C PRO A 39 -23.74 -8.59 -3.33
N PHE A 40 -23.88 -7.31 -2.99
CA PHE A 40 -22.86 -6.54 -2.29
C PHE A 40 -23.43 -6.00 -0.98
N ASN A 41 -22.82 -6.37 0.15
CA ASN A 41 -23.27 -6.00 1.49
C ASN A 41 -22.07 -5.68 2.42
N LEU A 42 -20.92 -5.31 1.86
CA LEU A 42 -19.74 -4.99 2.65
C LEU A 42 -19.69 -3.50 3.02
N ASP A 43 -19.06 -3.21 4.14
CA ASP A 43 -18.68 -1.87 4.56
C ASP A 43 -17.18 -1.83 4.95
N LEU A 44 -16.68 -0.67 5.39
CA LEU A 44 -15.26 -0.51 5.73
C LEU A 44 -14.80 -1.43 6.88
N SER A 45 -15.70 -1.83 7.78
CA SER A 45 -15.33 -2.73 8.88
C SER A 45 -15.00 -4.16 8.41
N ASP A 46 -15.49 -4.55 7.22
CA ASP A 46 -15.13 -5.83 6.61
C ASP A 46 -13.66 -5.90 6.16
N PHE A 47 -12.98 -4.75 6.06
CA PHE A 47 -11.57 -4.72 5.70
C PHE A 47 -10.69 -5.36 6.77
N ASP A 48 -11.14 -5.44 8.02
CA ASP A 48 -10.48 -6.22 9.07
C ASP A 48 -10.38 -7.73 8.75
N ARG A 49 -11.19 -8.22 7.81
CA ARG A 49 -11.18 -9.62 7.36
C ARG A 49 -10.15 -9.88 6.24
N LEU A 50 -9.50 -8.83 5.72
CA LEU A 50 -8.53 -8.95 4.63
C LEU A 50 -7.18 -9.43 5.17
N ASN A 51 -6.80 -10.67 4.89
CA ASN A 51 -5.45 -11.16 5.13
C ASN A 51 -5.05 -12.13 4.01
N PRO A 52 -4.10 -11.75 3.11
CA PRO A 52 -3.49 -10.41 3.02
C PRO A 52 -4.46 -9.32 2.54
N ALA A 53 -4.20 -8.05 2.89
CA ALA A 53 -4.97 -6.90 2.43
C ALA A 53 -4.71 -6.65 0.94
N THR A 54 -5.47 -7.33 0.08
CA THR A 54 -5.33 -7.27 -1.39
C THR A 54 -6.70 -7.27 -2.08
N PHE A 55 -6.74 -6.76 -3.30
CA PHE A 55 -7.95 -6.80 -4.13
C PHE A 55 -8.46 -8.23 -4.38
N THR A 56 -7.55 -9.20 -4.48
CA THR A 56 -7.94 -10.62 -4.63
C THR A 56 -8.67 -11.13 -3.39
N MET A 57 -8.22 -10.75 -2.19
CA MET A 57 -8.92 -11.13 -0.96
C MET A 57 -10.26 -10.39 -0.84
N LEU A 58 -10.31 -9.11 -1.20
CA LEU A 58 -11.55 -8.35 -1.25
C LEU A 58 -12.56 -9.01 -2.22
N ALA A 59 -12.12 -9.43 -3.42
CA ALA A 59 -12.96 -10.19 -4.35
C ALA A 59 -13.56 -11.43 -3.70
N LYS A 60 -12.76 -12.20 -2.94
CA LYS A 60 -13.21 -13.42 -2.25
C LYS A 60 -14.28 -13.12 -1.19
N ILE A 61 -14.07 -12.13 -0.34
CA ILE A 61 -15.05 -11.80 0.71
C ILE A 61 -16.33 -11.17 0.15
N CYS A 62 -16.26 -10.51 -1.01
CA CYS A 62 -17.43 -10.04 -1.77
C CYS A 62 -18.20 -11.16 -2.47
N GLY A 63 -17.67 -12.39 -2.51
CA GLY A 63 -18.29 -13.48 -3.26
C GLY A 63 -18.14 -13.35 -4.78
N ILE A 64 -17.19 -12.56 -5.27
CA ILE A 64 -16.89 -12.49 -6.70
C ILE A 64 -16.31 -13.83 -7.15
N PRO A 65 -16.87 -14.49 -8.18
CA PRO A 65 -16.37 -15.77 -8.68
C PRO A 65 -14.89 -15.70 -9.07
N GLU A 66 -14.12 -16.72 -8.75
CA GLU A 66 -12.67 -16.77 -9.03
C GLU A 66 -12.35 -16.51 -10.52
N SER A 67 -13.21 -16.99 -11.42
CA SER A 67 -13.10 -16.75 -12.86
C SER A 67 -13.14 -15.27 -13.25
N ARG A 68 -13.65 -14.39 -12.37
CA ARG A 68 -13.75 -12.94 -12.56
C ARG A 68 -12.71 -12.13 -11.76
N HIS A 69 -11.88 -12.77 -10.92
CA HIS A 69 -10.89 -12.03 -10.10
C HIS A 69 -9.94 -11.20 -10.96
N ARG A 70 -9.53 -11.72 -12.13
CA ARG A 70 -8.67 -10.98 -13.05
C ARG A 70 -9.37 -9.78 -13.69
N GLU A 71 -10.65 -9.94 -14.03
CA GLU A 71 -11.50 -8.87 -14.57
C GLU A 71 -11.71 -7.78 -13.53
N TYR A 72 -12.03 -8.17 -12.30
CA TYR A 72 -12.20 -7.27 -11.17
C TYR A 72 -10.92 -6.49 -10.85
N GLY A 73 -9.77 -7.18 -10.76
CA GLY A 73 -8.49 -6.50 -10.53
C GLY A 73 -8.15 -5.49 -11.61
N ARG A 74 -8.43 -5.81 -12.89
CA ARG A 74 -8.26 -4.86 -14.01
C ARG A 74 -9.23 -3.69 -13.90
N PHE A 75 -10.50 -3.94 -13.57
CA PHE A 75 -11.50 -2.90 -13.39
C PHE A 75 -11.07 -1.90 -12.31
N LEU A 76 -10.66 -2.38 -11.13
CA LEU A 76 -10.17 -1.49 -10.06
C LEU A 76 -8.93 -0.71 -10.50
N PHE A 77 -7.98 -1.40 -11.14
CA PHE A 77 -6.78 -0.75 -11.66
C PHE A 77 -7.14 0.39 -12.63
N ASP A 78 -7.96 0.11 -13.64
CA ASP A 78 -8.33 1.09 -14.65
C ASP A 78 -9.14 2.26 -14.06
N THR A 79 -10.05 1.98 -13.13
CA THR A 79 -10.92 2.99 -12.52
C THR A 79 -10.16 3.86 -11.53
N LEU A 80 -9.36 3.26 -10.66
CA LEU A 80 -8.59 4.00 -9.66
C LEU A 80 -7.41 4.79 -10.26
N GLN A 81 -6.85 4.30 -11.38
CA GLN A 81 -5.82 5.03 -12.13
C GLN A 81 -6.37 6.16 -13.00
N ASN A 82 -7.38 5.85 -13.80
CA ASN A 82 -7.89 6.72 -14.83
C ASN A 82 -9.15 7.46 -14.41
N GLY A 83 -9.70 7.14 -13.24
CA GLY A 83 -10.94 7.70 -12.73
C GLY A 83 -10.82 9.20 -12.46
N THR A 84 -11.92 9.89 -12.63
CA THR A 84 -12.10 11.30 -12.27
C THR A 84 -11.98 11.53 -10.75
N SER A 85 -12.09 10.49 -9.94
CA SER A 85 -11.92 10.50 -8.48
C SER A 85 -10.46 10.36 -8.13
N ARG A 86 -9.78 11.47 -7.86
CA ARG A 86 -8.44 11.42 -7.26
C ARG A 86 -8.57 10.86 -5.85
N ILE A 87 -7.99 9.69 -5.60
CA ILE A 87 -7.83 9.17 -4.24
C ILE A 87 -6.97 10.18 -3.46
N PRO A 88 -7.47 10.81 -2.38
CA PRO A 88 -6.71 11.83 -1.68
C PRO A 88 -5.51 11.23 -0.94
N LEU A 89 -4.47 12.06 -0.73
CA LEU A 89 -3.47 11.75 0.27
C LEU A 89 -4.10 11.93 1.66
N PHE A 90 -3.69 11.12 2.62
CA PHE A 90 -4.04 11.43 4.02
C PHE A 90 -3.50 12.79 4.42
N SER A 91 -4.24 13.46 5.32
CA SER A 91 -3.85 14.78 5.81
C SER A 91 -2.45 14.75 6.46
N GLY A 92 -1.60 15.69 6.08
CA GLY A 92 -0.24 15.79 6.61
C GLY A 92 0.81 14.88 5.96
N ILE A 93 0.41 13.83 5.22
CA ILE A 93 1.35 12.86 4.60
C ILE A 93 2.35 13.55 3.67
N LYS A 94 1.89 14.50 2.86
CA LYS A 94 2.78 15.21 1.93
C LYS A 94 3.92 15.91 2.66
N VAL A 95 3.63 16.65 3.72
CA VAL A 95 4.61 17.36 4.53
C VAL A 95 5.55 16.37 5.23
N MET A 96 4.98 15.31 5.80
CA MET A 96 5.75 14.24 6.46
C MET A 96 6.75 13.59 5.49
N LEU A 97 6.34 13.22 4.28
CA LEU A 97 7.23 12.62 3.29
C LEU A 97 8.36 13.58 2.87
N GLN A 98 8.03 14.87 2.69
CA GLN A 98 9.03 15.90 2.37
C GLN A 98 10.06 16.07 3.50
N ASP A 99 9.64 16.03 4.76
CA ASP A 99 10.56 16.12 5.90
C ASP A 99 11.41 14.85 6.05
N LEU A 100 10.80 13.68 5.92
CA LEU A 100 11.50 12.40 6.08
C LEU A 100 12.53 12.18 4.97
N CYS A 101 12.20 12.51 3.72
CA CYS A 101 13.11 12.27 2.59
C CYS A 101 14.40 13.12 2.64
N MET A 102 14.40 14.19 3.42
CA MET A 102 15.61 14.99 3.65
C MET A 102 16.67 14.25 4.48
N ARG A 103 16.25 13.30 5.32
CA ARG A 103 17.11 12.64 6.32
C ARG A 103 17.17 11.13 6.18
N HIS A 104 16.19 10.52 5.52
CA HIS A 104 16.00 9.08 5.44
C HIS A 104 15.89 8.63 3.99
N THR A 105 16.17 7.35 3.75
CA THR A 105 15.85 6.69 2.48
C THR A 105 14.41 6.21 2.56
N LEU A 106 13.58 6.64 1.61
CA LEU A 106 12.18 6.25 1.55
C LEU A 106 11.93 5.32 0.36
N CYS A 107 11.32 4.18 0.61
CA CYS A 107 10.86 3.27 -0.43
C CYS A 107 9.36 3.00 -0.26
N VAL A 108 8.67 2.77 -1.37
CA VAL A 108 7.30 2.24 -1.34
C VAL A 108 7.35 0.74 -1.59
N VAL A 109 6.64 -0.04 -0.76
CA VAL A 109 6.47 -1.50 -0.90
C VAL A 109 4.99 -1.81 -0.91
N THR A 110 4.41 -2.05 -2.08
CA THR A 110 2.97 -2.08 -2.26
C THR A 110 2.49 -3.28 -3.10
N ALA A 111 1.25 -3.71 -2.87
CA ALA A 111 0.55 -4.64 -3.75
C ALA A 111 0.05 -3.99 -5.05
N ASN A 112 0.15 -2.66 -5.17
CA ASN A 112 -0.18 -1.92 -6.37
C ASN A 112 0.97 -1.97 -7.40
N HIS A 113 0.72 -1.55 -8.63
CA HIS A 113 1.76 -1.47 -9.67
C HIS A 113 2.68 -0.26 -9.42
N ALA A 114 4.01 -0.43 -9.51
CA ALA A 114 4.98 0.62 -9.18
C ALA A 114 4.79 1.91 -9.99
N ASP A 115 4.50 1.78 -11.29
CA ASP A 115 4.31 2.95 -12.18
C ASP A 115 3.05 3.74 -11.86
N VAL A 116 2.01 3.09 -11.32
CA VAL A 116 0.79 3.76 -10.83
C VAL A 116 1.13 4.69 -9.69
N VAL A 117 1.78 4.11 -8.69
CA VAL A 117 2.19 4.84 -7.48
C VAL A 117 3.15 5.97 -7.83
N ARG A 118 4.14 5.71 -8.69
CA ARG A 118 5.10 6.73 -9.15
C ARG A 118 4.38 7.87 -9.86
N THR A 119 3.49 7.56 -10.81
CA THR A 119 2.72 8.57 -11.52
C THR A 119 1.90 9.43 -10.57
N ARG A 120 1.21 8.79 -9.63
CA ARG A 120 0.41 9.50 -8.63
C ARG A 120 1.25 10.44 -7.77
N LEU A 121 2.36 9.94 -7.21
CA LEU A 121 3.24 10.75 -6.35
C LEU A 121 3.94 11.87 -7.15
N THR A 122 4.22 11.67 -8.44
CA THR A 122 4.72 12.72 -9.33
C THR A 122 3.70 13.86 -9.46
N HIS A 123 2.42 13.56 -9.63
CA HIS A 123 1.36 14.57 -9.67
C HIS A 123 1.23 15.38 -8.36
N GLU A 124 1.64 14.79 -7.24
CA GLU A 124 1.68 15.48 -5.96
C GLU A 124 2.99 16.27 -5.73
N GLY A 125 3.96 16.17 -6.64
CA GLY A 125 5.29 16.79 -6.47
C GLY A 125 6.15 16.07 -5.44
N LEU A 126 5.96 14.75 -5.28
CA LEU A 126 6.67 13.89 -4.32
C LEU A 126 7.63 12.91 -5.00
N GLN A 127 7.86 13.05 -6.32
CA GLN A 127 8.70 12.13 -7.09
C GLN A 127 10.14 12.02 -6.55
N ASP A 128 10.66 13.12 -6.00
CA ASP A 128 12.03 13.19 -5.49
C ASP A 128 12.15 12.73 -4.02
N CYS A 129 11.00 12.44 -3.38
CA CYS A 129 10.96 11.96 -2.01
C CYS A 129 11.12 10.43 -1.90
N ILE A 130 10.79 9.68 -2.96
CA ILE A 130 10.82 8.21 -2.95
C ILE A 130 11.99 7.71 -3.77
N ASP A 131 12.89 7.00 -3.13
CA ASP A 131 14.12 6.48 -3.74
C ASP A 131 13.88 5.23 -4.60
N THR A 132 12.97 4.33 -4.17
CA THR A 132 12.63 3.11 -4.91
C THR A 132 11.16 2.70 -4.69
N TYR A 133 10.57 2.14 -5.73
CA TYR A 133 9.22 1.58 -5.71
C TYR A 133 9.30 0.06 -5.94
N PHE A 134 8.75 -0.70 -5.00
CA PHE A 134 8.59 -2.14 -5.06
C PHE A 134 7.09 -2.44 -5.18
N GLY A 135 6.64 -2.70 -6.40
CA GLY A 135 5.23 -2.95 -6.72
C GLY A 135 4.96 -4.40 -7.11
N SER A 136 3.71 -4.70 -7.40
CA SER A 136 3.24 -6.02 -7.85
C SER A 136 3.79 -6.45 -9.23
N ASP A 137 4.36 -5.52 -9.97
CA ASP A 137 5.07 -5.76 -11.23
C ASP A 137 6.46 -6.39 -11.04
N ARG A 138 6.96 -6.42 -9.79
CA ARG A 138 8.18 -7.14 -9.41
C ARG A 138 7.85 -8.53 -8.87
N PRO A 139 8.62 -9.57 -9.24
CA PRO A 139 8.47 -10.88 -8.63
C PRO A 139 8.89 -10.85 -7.15
N GLY A 140 8.20 -11.62 -6.33
CA GLY A 140 8.47 -11.73 -4.89
C GLY A 140 7.30 -11.27 -4.03
N THR A 141 7.47 -11.46 -2.73
CA THR A 141 6.55 -11.00 -1.68
C THR A 141 6.98 -9.64 -1.14
N LYS A 142 6.12 -8.96 -0.36
CA LYS A 142 6.54 -7.75 0.37
C LYS A 142 7.81 -8.00 1.22
N ALA A 143 7.91 -9.16 1.88
CA ALA A 143 9.10 -9.53 2.65
C ALA A 143 10.36 -9.68 1.80
N ASP A 144 10.24 -10.18 0.56
CA ASP A 144 11.37 -10.26 -0.37
C ASP A 144 11.81 -8.87 -0.82
N HIS A 145 10.87 -7.98 -1.11
CA HIS A 145 11.14 -6.59 -1.44
C HIS A 145 11.80 -5.82 -0.29
N ILE A 146 11.40 -6.09 0.97
CA ILE A 146 12.05 -5.53 2.17
C ILE A 146 13.52 -5.97 2.23
N ARG A 147 13.81 -7.27 2.03
CA ARG A 147 15.20 -7.79 2.03
C ARG A 147 16.01 -7.22 0.88
N GLU A 148 15.40 -7.06 -0.29
CA GLU A 148 16.04 -6.42 -1.45
C GLU A 148 16.41 -4.98 -1.13
N ALA A 149 15.51 -4.20 -0.52
CA ALA A 149 15.77 -2.83 -0.11
C ALA A 149 16.90 -2.73 0.92
N LEU A 150 16.93 -3.61 1.94
CA LEU A 150 18.04 -3.68 2.90
C LEU A 150 19.38 -3.89 2.21
N THR A 151 19.43 -4.79 1.23
CA THR A 151 20.63 -5.08 0.45
C THR A 151 21.02 -3.91 -0.45
N GLN A 152 20.05 -3.34 -1.17
CA GLN A 152 20.27 -2.23 -2.12
C GLN A 152 20.83 -0.99 -1.44
N TYR A 153 20.37 -0.69 -0.23
CA TYR A 153 20.78 0.50 0.52
C TYR A 153 21.83 0.21 1.61
N ALA A 154 22.28 -1.03 1.73
CA ALA A 154 23.25 -1.48 2.73
C ALA A 154 22.86 -1.07 4.18
N VAL A 155 21.56 -1.14 4.51
CA VAL A 155 21.03 -0.75 5.81
C VAL A 155 20.87 -1.99 6.70
N GLN A 156 21.29 -1.87 7.97
CA GLN A 156 21.07 -2.93 8.94
C GLN A 156 19.58 -3.05 9.30
N PRO A 157 19.03 -4.26 9.48
CA PRO A 157 17.61 -4.48 9.77
C PRO A 157 17.06 -3.64 10.93
N GLY A 158 17.81 -3.47 12.02
CA GLY A 158 17.41 -2.65 13.17
C GLY A 158 17.29 -1.15 12.90
N ARG A 159 17.71 -0.69 11.71
CA ARG A 159 17.58 0.69 11.24
C ARG A 159 16.61 0.84 10.07
N ALA A 160 15.77 -0.17 9.86
CA ALA A 160 14.74 -0.19 8.85
C ALA A 160 13.36 -0.40 9.48
N TRP A 161 12.36 0.28 8.94
CA TRP A 161 10.96 0.23 9.38
C TRP A 161 10.04 0.01 8.20
N MET A 162 9.11 -0.94 8.32
CA MET A 162 7.95 -1.05 7.44
C MET A 162 6.77 -0.34 8.10
N VAL A 163 6.21 0.62 7.41
CA VAL A 163 5.00 1.36 7.82
C VAL A 163 3.84 0.83 7.00
N GLY A 164 2.85 0.25 7.65
CA GLY A 164 1.71 -0.37 7.01
C GLY A 164 0.42 -0.17 7.81
N ASP A 165 -0.70 -0.50 7.20
CA ASP A 165 -2.04 -0.37 7.76
C ASP A 165 -2.77 -1.72 7.86
N SER A 166 -2.03 -2.82 7.67
CA SER A 166 -2.59 -4.17 7.68
C SER A 166 -1.72 -5.18 8.43
N ILE A 167 -2.35 -6.26 8.90
CA ILE A 167 -1.64 -7.41 9.48
C ILE A 167 -0.59 -7.93 8.50
N SER A 168 -0.90 -7.97 7.21
CA SER A 168 0.03 -8.46 6.19
C SER A 168 1.30 -7.61 6.07
N ASP A 169 1.25 -6.33 6.41
CA ASP A 169 2.43 -5.46 6.44
C ASP A 169 3.31 -5.76 7.66
N ILE A 170 2.67 -5.97 8.82
CA ILE A 170 3.37 -6.35 10.05
C ILE A 170 4.05 -7.70 9.87
N GLU A 171 3.34 -8.69 9.30
CA GLU A 171 3.90 -10.01 8.97
C GLU A 171 5.06 -9.91 7.97
N ALA A 172 4.93 -9.06 6.94
CA ALA A 172 6.00 -8.83 5.98
C ALA A 172 7.23 -8.16 6.61
N ALA A 173 7.04 -7.21 7.54
CA ALA A 173 8.10 -6.60 8.30
C ALA A 173 8.86 -7.65 9.13
N HIS A 174 8.15 -8.47 9.88
CA HIS A 174 8.74 -9.56 10.68
C HIS A 174 9.49 -10.57 9.81
N ALA A 175 8.87 -11.02 8.71
CA ALA A 175 9.50 -11.94 7.77
C ALA A 175 10.70 -11.31 7.03
N GLY A 176 10.68 -10.01 6.79
CA GLY A 176 11.78 -9.23 6.23
C GLY A 176 12.89 -8.92 7.24
N GLY A 177 12.64 -9.12 8.54
CA GLY A 177 13.58 -8.90 9.64
C GLY A 177 13.72 -7.44 10.05
N VAL A 178 12.75 -6.57 9.75
CA VAL A 178 12.76 -5.14 10.07
C VAL A 178 11.71 -4.80 11.14
N ASN A 179 11.80 -3.58 11.69
CA ASN A 179 10.79 -3.07 12.60
C ASN A 179 9.48 -2.78 11.84
N SER A 180 8.33 -2.89 12.53
CA SER A 180 7.02 -2.52 12.00
C SER A 180 6.45 -1.29 12.71
N ILE A 181 5.75 -0.46 11.96
CA ILE A 181 4.92 0.63 12.45
C ILE A 181 3.53 0.44 11.84
N ALA A 182 2.53 0.18 12.66
CA ALA A 182 1.15 0.13 12.23
C ALA A 182 0.52 1.53 12.31
N VAL A 183 -0.09 1.99 11.22
CA VAL A 183 -0.91 3.21 11.21
C VAL A 183 -2.37 2.84 11.45
N SER A 184 -3.10 3.68 12.18
CA SER A 184 -4.49 3.39 12.59
C SER A 184 -5.54 4.11 11.76
N TRP A 185 -5.14 4.77 10.69
CA TRP A 185 -6.05 5.53 9.81
C TRP A 185 -6.33 4.85 8.46
N GLY A 186 -5.74 3.65 8.24
CA GLY A 186 -5.81 2.93 6.97
C GLY A 186 -6.99 1.98 6.85
N TRP A 187 -6.78 0.88 6.14
CA TRP A 187 -7.82 -0.10 5.81
C TRP A 187 -8.26 -0.94 7.00
N GLN A 188 -7.31 -1.40 7.82
CA GLN A 188 -7.63 -2.23 8.98
C GLN A 188 -7.68 -1.40 10.27
N SER A 189 -8.56 -1.81 11.18
CA SER A 189 -8.77 -1.08 12.43
C SER A 189 -7.54 -1.11 13.33
N GLY A 190 -7.32 -0.02 14.08
CA GLY A 190 -6.24 0.04 15.05
C GLY A 190 -6.40 -0.99 16.20
N GLU A 191 -7.61 -1.51 16.45
CA GLU A 191 -7.84 -2.59 17.41
C GLU A 191 -7.26 -3.92 16.92
N LEU A 192 -7.36 -4.20 15.62
CA LEU A 192 -6.83 -5.40 15.01
C LEU A 192 -5.30 -5.39 14.95
N LEU A 193 -4.69 -4.20 14.85
CA LEU A 193 -3.24 -4.02 14.66
C LEU A 193 -2.44 -3.92 15.97
N GLN A 194 -3.09 -4.00 17.14
CA GLN A 194 -2.47 -3.99 18.46
C GLN A 194 -2.02 -5.39 18.88
#